data_570149bb64f9fa3383603be15367a73b
#
_entry.id   570149bb64f9fa3383603be15367a73b
#
_cell.length_a   1.000
_cell.length_b   1.000
_cell.length_c   1.000
_cell.angle_alpha   90.00
_cell.angle_beta   90.00
_cell.angle_gamma   90.00
#
_symmetry.space_group_name_H-M   'P 1'
#
loop_
_entity.id
_entity.type
_entity.pdbx_description
1 polymer ?
#
loop_
_entity_poly.entity_id
_entity_poly.type
_entity_poly.pdbx_seq_one_letter_code
_entity_poly.pdbx_strand_id
1 'polypeptide(L)'
;MLEKRRPGVLIIVENLTVPLDRRVWQEACALRDDGYTVSVICPKGGVHRASYELLEGIHVFRHPLPVEARGPLGYLAEYSIALFYEFVLSVKAHFKVGFDAVQACNPPDLIFIIGAFWKYLFGKPFVLDHHDINPELYEAKFGRRDGWHRLLHMLERMTFRVADAAIATNETFRDIATGRGGMDKDRVFIVRSVPDTSRFRRVAPDPSLKNGRKHLVGFVGIMGAQDGVDLFVEAMNVIVHDLGRNDVQALIVGTGTELPQLKKLATERGLDDVISFTGFLSGEALLASMSTFDVGIIPDPKNVYNDKISMNKVLEYMTLGIPFVQFDLVEGRKMAAGAALYAAGNSPRSLAERMLTLLDDPDLRQSTAAEGVARAASLLRWDEERKRLLAAYDLVLAPPATSIDRPVAASARSEAGLDRAPAV
;
A
#
# COMPACT_ATOMS: atom_id res chain seq x y z
N MET A 1 -25.25 17.37 -29.52
CA MET A 1 -24.18 16.40 -29.24
C MET A 1 -24.57 15.70 -27.95
N LEU A 2 -24.90 14.42 -28.00
CA LEU A 2 -25.12 13.62 -26.78
C LEU A 2 -23.75 13.50 -26.10
N GLU A 3 -23.58 14.08 -24.90
CA GLU A 3 -22.41 13.85 -24.08
C GLU A 3 -22.24 12.33 -23.92
N LYS A 4 -21.12 11.81 -24.43
CA LYS A 4 -20.80 10.40 -24.35
C LYS A 4 -20.59 10.07 -22.86
N ARG A 5 -21.58 9.42 -22.23
CA ARG A 5 -21.47 8.98 -20.82
C ARG A 5 -20.12 8.29 -20.62
N ARG A 6 -19.31 8.76 -19.68
CA ARG A 6 -18.08 8.07 -19.31
C ARG A 6 -18.43 6.67 -18.77
N PRO A 7 -17.58 5.68 -19.02
CA PRO A 7 -17.85 4.31 -18.61
C PRO A 7 -17.91 4.16 -17.10
N GLY A 8 -18.53 3.07 -16.64
CA GLY A 8 -18.59 2.71 -15.23
C GLY A 8 -17.39 1.86 -14.80
N VAL A 9 -16.92 2.04 -13.57
CA VAL A 9 -15.86 1.23 -12.96
C VAL A 9 -16.36 0.62 -11.66
N LEU A 10 -16.16 -0.69 -11.48
CA LEU A 10 -16.36 -1.39 -10.23
C LEU A 10 -14.99 -1.65 -9.59
N ILE A 11 -14.76 -1.16 -8.36
CA ILE A 11 -13.56 -1.44 -7.55
C ILE A 11 -13.95 -2.41 -6.44
N ILE A 12 -13.16 -3.46 -6.23
CA ILE A 12 -13.38 -4.47 -5.18
C ILE A 12 -12.16 -4.48 -4.25
N VAL A 13 -12.38 -4.31 -2.96
CA VAL A 13 -11.35 -4.37 -1.91
C VAL A 13 -11.86 -5.13 -0.70
N GLU A 14 -11.09 -6.11 -0.23
CA GLU A 14 -11.51 -7.01 0.86
C GLU A 14 -11.04 -6.53 2.23
N ASN A 15 -9.86 -5.91 2.31
CA ASN A 15 -9.18 -5.69 3.59
C ASN A 15 -9.79 -4.58 4.45
N LEU A 16 -10.26 -3.49 3.85
CA LEU A 16 -10.67 -2.30 4.60
C LEU A 16 -11.84 -1.59 3.93
N THR A 17 -12.75 -1.07 4.78
CA THR A 17 -13.88 -0.29 4.26
C THR A 17 -13.43 1.08 3.71
N VAL A 18 -14.08 1.54 2.64
CA VAL A 18 -13.93 2.93 2.20
C VAL A 18 -14.86 3.85 3.01
N PRO A 19 -14.42 5.09 3.32
CA PRO A 19 -13.21 5.80 2.91
C PRO A 19 -11.97 5.57 3.82
N LEU A 20 -11.99 4.59 4.74
CA LEU A 20 -10.86 4.30 5.63
C LEU A 20 -9.68 3.70 4.86
N ASP A 21 -9.95 2.91 3.80
CA ASP A 21 -8.93 2.60 2.80
C ASP A 21 -8.65 3.85 1.96
N ARG A 22 -7.59 4.54 2.33
CA ARG A 22 -7.24 5.84 1.74
C ARG A 22 -6.84 5.73 0.27
N ARG A 23 -6.15 4.65 -0.10
CA ARG A 23 -5.70 4.43 -1.46
C ARG A 23 -6.89 4.21 -2.39
N VAL A 24 -7.70 3.22 -2.08
CA VAL A 24 -8.90 2.89 -2.87
C VAL A 24 -9.87 4.07 -2.93
N TRP A 25 -10.03 4.80 -1.83
CA TRP A 25 -10.87 6.00 -1.82
C TRP A 25 -10.33 7.11 -2.72
N GLN A 26 -9.03 7.35 -2.69
CA GLN A 26 -8.37 8.35 -3.53
C GLN A 26 -8.47 8.00 -5.02
N GLU A 27 -8.31 6.73 -5.38
CA GLU A 27 -8.50 6.23 -6.74
C GLU A 27 -9.96 6.36 -7.20
N ALA A 28 -10.91 5.98 -6.36
CA ALA A 28 -12.33 6.11 -6.65
C ALA A 28 -12.75 7.57 -6.84
N CYS A 29 -12.24 8.49 -6.01
CA CYS A 29 -12.46 9.93 -6.18
C CYS A 29 -11.84 10.45 -7.49
N ALA A 30 -10.62 10.03 -7.82
CA ALA A 30 -9.95 10.45 -9.05
C ALA A 30 -10.72 10.03 -10.31
N LEU A 31 -11.25 8.80 -10.33
CA LEU A 31 -12.09 8.31 -11.42
C LEU A 31 -13.42 9.05 -11.50
N ARG A 32 -14.10 9.26 -10.37
CA ARG A 32 -15.33 10.06 -10.31
C ARG A 32 -15.11 11.47 -10.84
N ASP A 33 -14.03 12.14 -10.42
CA ASP A 33 -13.72 13.51 -10.82
C ASP A 33 -13.32 13.64 -12.30
N ASP A 34 -12.93 12.52 -12.91
CA ASP A 34 -12.74 12.40 -14.37
C ASP A 34 -14.03 11.99 -15.12
N GLY A 35 -15.14 11.88 -14.39
CA GLY A 35 -16.48 11.66 -14.95
C GLY A 35 -16.91 10.20 -15.04
N TYR A 36 -16.14 9.24 -14.51
CA TYR A 36 -16.54 7.83 -14.43
C TYR A 36 -17.69 7.64 -13.43
N THR A 37 -18.59 6.69 -13.70
CA THR A 37 -19.52 6.19 -12.69
C THR A 37 -18.81 5.16 -11.84
N VAL A 38 -18.55 5.44 -10.56
CA VAL A 38 -17.75 4.55 -9.70
C VAL A 38 -18.61 3.81 -8.71
N SER A 39 -18.40 2.51 -8.62
CA SER A 39 -18.93 1.62 -7.59
C SER A 39 -17.79 0.98 -6.82
N VAL A 40 -17.88 0.89 -5.49
CA VAL A 40 -16.90 0.21 -4.64
C VAL A 40 -17.59 -0.89 -3.84
N ILE A 41 -17.01 -2.09 -3.84
CA ILE A 41 -17.36 -3.19 -2.94
C ILE A 41 -16.26 -3.30 -1.88
N CYS A 42 -16.66 -3.28 -0.59
CA CYS A 42 -15.73 -3.37 0.52
C CYS A 42 -16.40 -3.99 1.75
N PRO A 43 -15.68 -4.36 2.80
CA PRO A 43 -16.27 -4.81 4.05
C PRO A 43 -16.93 -3.67 4.82
N LYS A 44 -17.82 -4.01 5.76
CA LYS A 44 -18.31 -3.10 6.80
C LYS A 44 -17.20 -2.88 7.83
N GLY A 45 -17.02 -1.65 8.28
CA GLY A 45 -16.00 -1.35 9.30
C GLY A 45 -16.21 -0.02 10.00
N GLY A 46 -15.80 0.06 11.26
CA GLY A 46 -15.91 1.28 12.05
C GLY A 46 -17.36 1.81 12.13
N VAL A 47 -17.54 3.07 11.75
CA VAL A 47 -18.85 3.73 11.67
C VAL A 47 -19.63 3.42 10.39
N HIS A 48 -18.95 2.84 9.37
CA HIS A 48 -19.51 2.56 8.05
C HIS A 48 -20.17 1.18 8.00
N ARG A 49 -21.43 1.09 8.49
CA ARG A 49 -22.17 -0.16 8.64
C ARG A 49 -23.30 -0.37 7.64
N ALA A 50 -23.67 0.67 6.88
CA ALA A 50 -24.70 0.57 5.86
C ALA A 50 -24.27 -0.40 4.74
N SER A 51 -25.17 -1.32 4.34
CA SER A 51 -24.87 -2.28 3.27
C SER A 51 -24.81 -1.65 1.88
N TYR A 52 -25.35 -0.44 1.73
CA TYR A 52 -25.27 0.39 0.54
C TYR A 52 -25.42 1.86 0.95
N GLU A 53 -24.58 2.70 0.37
CA GLU A 53 -24.73 4.16 0.43
C GLU A 53 -24.15 4.83 -0.81
N LEU A 54 -24.59 6.04 -1.10
CA LEU A 54 -23.97 6.93 -2.06
C LEU A 54 -23.13 7.94 -1.27
N LEU A 55 -21.80 7.80 -1.36
CA LEU A 55 -20.88 8.64 -0.61
C LEU A 55 -20.07 9.50 -1.60
N GLU A 56 -20.21 10.80 -1.50
CA GLU A 56 -19.58 11.78 -2.40
C GLU A 56 -19.74 11.42 -3.90
N GLY A 57 -20.89 10.88 -4.32
CA GLY A 57 -21.14 10.47 -5.71
C GLY A 57 -20.61 9.08 -6.09
N ILE A 58 -20.01 8.35 -5.18
CA ILE A 58 -19.50 6.98 -5.35
C ILE A 58 -20.50 6.00 -4.72
N HIS A 59 -20.89 4.95 -5.47
CA HIS A 59 -21.78 3.90 -4.99
C HIS A 59 -21.01 2.88 -4.16
N VAL A 60 -21.24 2.83 -2.85
CA VAL A 60 -20.53 1.91 -1.95
C VAL A 60 -21.43 0.77 -1.51
N PHE A 61 -21.02 -0.45 -1.80
CA PHE A 61 -21.68 -1.71 -1.42
C PHE A 61 -20.82 -2.41 -0.36
N ARG A 62 -21.39 -2.76 0.81
CA ARG A 62 -20.63 -3.37 1.90
C ARG A 62 -21.16 -4.72 2.30
N HIS A 63 -20.25 -5.67 2.49
CA HIS A 63 -20.51 -6.99 3.06
C HIS A 63 -20.10 -7.06 4.54
N PRO A 64 -20.63 -8.03 5.32
CA PRO A 64 -20.10 -8.29 6.65
C PRO A 64 -18.62 -8.71 6.56
N LEU A 65 -17.81 -8.31 7.54
CA LEU A 65 -16.49 -8.90 7.72
C LEU A 65 -16.68 -10.35 8.21
N PRO A 66 -16.02 -11.34 7.60
CA PRO A 66 -15.88 -12.65 8.21
C PRO A 66 -15.16 -12.53 9.56
N VAL A 67 -15.32 -13.52 10.41
CA VAL A 67 -14.63 -13.60 11.71
C VAL A 67 -13.13 -13.67 11.45
N GLU A 68 -12.32 -12.92 12.21
CA GLU A 68 -10.86 -12.96 12.12
C GLU A 68 -10.33 -14.39 12.17
N ALA A 69 -9.68 -14.79 11.10
CA ALA A 69 -9.19 -16.15 10.93
C ALA A 69 -7.86 -16.37 11.66
N ARG A 70 -7.69 -17.56 12.22
CA ARG A 70 -6.42 -18.01 12.80
C ARG A 70 -5.87 -19.17 11.98
N GLY A 71 -4.63 -19.02 11.49
CA GLY A 71 -3.93 -20.05 10.73
C GLY A 71 -4.40 -20.20 9.26
N PRO A 72 -3.67 -21.00 8.44
CA PRO A 72 -3.87 -21.05 6.99
C PRO A 72 -5.27 -21.49 6.53
N LEU A 73 -5.88 -22.45 7.24
CA LEU A 73 -7.24 -22.91 6.92
C LEU A 73 -8.31 -21.87 7.30
N GLY A 74 -8.07 -21.10 8.36
CA GLY A 74 -8.92 -20.00 8.75
C GLY A 74 -8.92 -18.91 7.68
N TYR A 75 -7.75 -18.50 7.19
CA TYR A 75 -7.63 -17.54 6.08
C TYR A 75 -8.31 -18.04 4.79
N LEU A 76 -8.18 -19.34 4.48
CA LEU A 76 -8.86 -19.90 3.31
C LEU A 76 -10.38 -19.79 3.42
N ALA A 77 -10.94 -20.08 4.60
CA ALA A 77 -12.38 -19.96 4.84
C ALA A 77 -12.85 -18.48 4.79
N GLU A 78 -12.10 -17.59 5.43
CA GLU A 78 -12.36 -16.15 5.43
C GLU A 78 -12.39 -15.60 4.01
N TYR A 79 -11.34 -15.82 3.24
CA TYR A 79 -11.28 -15.37 1.84
C TYR A 79 -12.34 -16.00 0.94
N SER A 80 -12.72 -17.26 1.18
CA SER A 80 -13.80 -17.90 0.40
C SER A 80 -15.15 -17.25 0.68
N ILE A 81 -15.44 -16.89 1.94
CA ILE A 81 -16.67 -16.21 2.33
C ILE A 81 -16.70 -14.78 1.78
N ALA A 82 -15.59 -14.05 1.90
CA ALA A 82 -15.45 -12.70 1.34
C ALA A 82 -15.69 -12.71 -0.16
N LEU A 83 -15.00 -13.59 -0.89
CA LEU A 83 -15.13 -13.75 -2.34
C LEU A 83 -16.57 -14.04 -2.77
N PHE A 84 -17.30 -14.86 -1.99
CA PHE A 84 -18.71 -15.13 -2.25
C PHE A 84 -19.57 -13.87 -2.14
N TYR A 85 -19.39 -13.09 -1.05
CA TYR A 85 -20.11 -11.82 -0.88
C TYR A 85 -19.75 -10.81 -1.95
N GLU A 86 -18.49 -10.66 -2.28
CA GLU A 86 -18.00 -9.75 -3.31
C GLU A 86 -18.55 -10.10 -4.68
N PHE A 87 -18.60 -11.40 -5.00
CA PHE A 87 -19.23 -11.88 -6.23
C PHE A 87 -20.72 -11.51 -6.28
N VAL A 88 -21.49 -11.81 -5.22
CA VAL A 88 -22.92 -11.48 -5.15
C VAL A 88 -23.14 -9.96 -5.25
N LEU A 89 -22.29 -9.17 -4.58
CA LEU A 89 -22.40 -7.71 -4.65
C LEU A 89 -21.97 -7.16 -6.00
N SER A 90 -21.03 -7.79 -6.70
CA SER A 90 -20.66 -7.40 -8.08
C SER A 90 -21.83 -7.57 -9.05
N VAL A 91 -22.58 -8.68 -8.92
CA VAL A 91 -23.81 -8.90 -9.68
C VAL A 91 -24.87 -7.84 -9.33
N LYS A 92 -25.06 -7.55 -8.03
CA LYS A 92 -25.98 -6.49 -7.59
C LYS A 92 -25.59 -5.11 -8.12
N ALA A 93 -24.30 -4.77 -8.09
CA ALA A 93 -23.78 -3.52 -8.62
C ALA A 93 -24.01 -3.41 -10.13
N HIS A 94 -23.82 -4.50 -10.86
CA HIS A 94 -24.09 -4.56 -12.30
C HIS A 94 -25.54 -4.19 -12.65
N PHE A 95 -26.52 -4.78 -11.98
CA PHE A 95 -27.93 -4.49 -12.24
C PHE A 95 -28.41 -3.14 -11.67
N LYS A 96 -27.79 -2.65 -10.58
CA LYS A 96 -28.22 -1.40 -9.94
C LYS A 96 -27.59 -0.15 -10.58
N VAL A 97 -26.32 -0.21 -10.94
CA VAL A 97 -25.52 0.94 -11.42
C VAL A 97 -24.99 0.69 -12.83
N GLY A 98 -24.51 -0.53 -13.07
CA GLY A 98 -23.74 -0.89 -14.27
C GLY A 98 -22.26 -0.49 -14.14
N PHE A 99 -21.41 -1.24 -14.83
CA PHE A 99 -19.99 -0.91 -14.97
C PHE A 99 -19.45 -1.53 -16.27
N ASP A 100 -18.35 -0.99 -16.77
CA ASP A 100 -17.70 -1.38 -18.02
C ASP A 100 -16.31 -1.99 -17.78
N ALA A 101 -15.70 -1.75 -16.61
CA ALA A 101 -14.47 -2.38 -16.16
C ALA A 101 -14.56 -2.81 -14.69
N VAL A 102 -13.76 -3.81 -14.31
CA VAL A 102 -13.61 -4.27 -12.92
C VAL A 102 -12.16 -4.06 -12.50
N GLN A 103 -11.95 -3.35 -11.38
CA GLN A 103 -10.69 -3.33 -10.65
C GLN A 103 -10.84 -4.20 -9.41
N ALA A 104 -9.81 -4.96 -9.07
CA ALA A 104 -9.77 -5.62 -7.78
C ALA A 104 -8.38 -5.48 -7.14
N CYS A 105 -8.39 -5.24 -5.83
CA CYS A 105 -7.21 -5.10 -5.00
C CYS A 105 -6.90 -6.45 -4.33
N ASN A 106 -5.68 -6.90 -4.39
CA ASN A 106 -5.24 -8.05 -3.60
C ASN A 106 -4.72 -7.60 -2.22
N PRO A 107 -4.70 -8.42 -1.17
CA PRO A 107 -5.24 -9.78 -1.10
C PRO A 107 -6.79 -9.82 -1.08
N PRO A 108 -7.42 -10.97 -1.34
CA PRO A 108 -6.82 -12.26 -1.70
C PRO A 108 -6.49 -12.36 -3.19
N ASP A 109 -5.45 -13.12 -3.55
CA ASP A 109 -5.15 -13.35 -4.98
C ASP A 109 -6.28 -14.12 -5.71
N LEU A 110 -7.15 -14.82 -4.99
CA LEU A 110 -8.36 -15.47 -5.53
C LEU A 110 -9.36 -14.48 -6.16
N ILE A 111 -9.22 -13.19 -5.92
CA ILE A 111 -10.11 -12.15 -6.47
C ILE A 111 -10.16 -12.15 -8.00
N PHE A 112 -9.13 -12.68 -8.67
CA PHE A 112 -9.12 -12.83 -10.12
C PHE A 112 -10.31 -13.66 -10.66
N ILE A 113 -10.92 -14.54 -9.84
CA ILE A 113 -12.09 -15.33 -10.24
C ILE A 113 -13.26 -14.41 -10.60
N ILE A 114 -13.46 -13.34 -9.83
CA ILE A 114 -14.49 -12.33 -10.13
C ILE A 114 -14.11 -11.57 -11.40
N GLY A 115 -12.83 -11.16 -11.52
CA GLY A 115 -12.31 -10.51 -12.72
C GLY A 115 -12.50 -11.39 -13.97
N ALA A 116 -12.14 -12.68 -13.88
CA ALA A 116 -12.31 -13.65 -14.96
C ALA A 116 -13.77 -13.82 -15.37
N PHE A 117 -14.69 -13.95 -14.40
CA PHE A 117 -16.13 -14.05 -14.67
C PHE A 117 -16.62 -12.86 -15.50
N TRP A 118 -16.36 -11.63 -15.08
CA TRP A 118 -16.82 -10.44 -15.79
C TRP A 118 -16.12 -10.25 -17.14
N LYS A 119 -14.83 -10.59 -17.22
CA LYS A 119 -14.05 -10.50 -18.46
C LYS A 119 -14.52 -11.47 -19.52
N TYR A 120 -14.59 -12.77 -19.20
CA TYR A 120 -14.83 -13.79 -20.21
C TYR A 120 -16.31 -13.98 -20.56
N LEU A 121 -17.23 -13.69 -19.62
CA LEU A 121 -18.66 -13.84 -19.89
C LEU A 121 -19.34 -12.54 -20.36
N PHE A 122 -18.81 -11.38 -19.95
CA PHE A 122 -19.43 -10.09 -20.23
C PHE A 122 -18.53 -9.10 -20.97
N GLY A 123 -17.30 -9.51 -21.33
CA GLY A 123 -16.35 -8.67 -22.06
C GLY A 123 -15.87 -7.44 -21.28
N LYS A 124 -15.94 -7.46 -19.95
CA LYS A 124 -15.52 -6.35 -19.10
C LYS A 124 -14.06 -6.53 -18.71
N PRO A 125 -13.14 -5.62 -19.11
CA PRO A 125 -11.73 -5.73 -18.77
C PRO A 125 -11.50 -5.73 -17.26
N PHE A 126 -10.45 -6.44 -16.86
CA PHE A 126 -10.03 -6.60 -15.48
C PHE A 126 -8.70 -5.87 -15.22
N VAL A 127 -8.70 -4.94 -14.27
CA VAL A 127 -7.54 -4.23 -13.78
C VAL A 127 -7.16 -4.78 -12.40
N LEU A 128 -5.93 -5.25 -12.25
CA LEU A 128 -5.39 -5.65 -10.96
C LEU A 128 -4.75 -4.44 -10.27
N ASP A 129 -5.22 -4.07 -9.09
CA ASP A 129 -4.49 -3.16 -8.20
C ASP A 129 -3.66 -4.00 -7.21
N HIS A 130 -2.37 -4.05 -7.46
CA HIS A 130 -1.43 -4.95 -6.78
C HIS A 130 -0.92 -4.29 -5.50
N HIS A 131 -1.60 -4.56 -4.37
CA HIS A 131 -1.29 -3.98 -3.07
C HIS A 131 -0.28 -4.79 -2.28
N ASP A 132 -0.31 -6.12 -2.39
CA ASP A 132 0.48 -7.05 -1.59
C ASP A 132 1.11 -8.16 -2.43
N ILE A 133 2.28 -8.62 -1.98
CA ILE A 133 3.01 -9.77 -2.54
C ILE A 133 2.86 -10.97 -1.59
N ASN A 134 1.73 -11.67 -1.71
CA ASN A 134 1.33 -12.73 -0.80
C ASN A 134 2.33 -13.87 -0.63
N PRO A 135 3.10 -14.30 -1.64
CA PRO A 135 4.15 -15.29 -1.45
C PRO A 135 5.23 -14.84 -0.46
N GLU A 136 5.72 -13.60 -0.60
CA GLU A 136 6.70 -13.02 0.29
C GLU A 136 6.13 -12.77 1.69
N LEU A 137 4.88 -12.32 1.78
CA LEU A 137 4.20 -12.13 3.06
C LEU A 137 4.06 -13.46 3.81
N TYR A 138 3.70 -14.53 3.11
CA TYR A 138 3.64 -15.87 3.70
C TYR A 138 5.01 -16.33 4.22
N GLU A 139 6.06 -16.16 3.41
CA GLU A 139 7.43 -16.48 3.82
C GLU A 139 7.86 -15.65 5.04
N ALA A 140 7.56 -14.34 5.07
CA ALA A 140 7.88 -13.47 6.20
C ALA A 140 7.16 -13.88 7.48
N LYS A 141 5.87 -14.26 7.39
CA LYS A 141 5.05 -14.66 8.56
C LYS A 141 5.37 -16.04 9.09
N PHE A 142 5.65 -17.00 8.21
CA PHE A 142 5.76 -18.41 8.59
C PHE A 142 7.17 -18.99 8.47
N GLY A 143 8.13 -18.24 7.90
CA GLY A 143 9.54 -18.64 7.78
C GLY A 143 9.79 -19.83 6.86
N ARG A 144 8.86 -20.17 5.92
CA ARG A 144 8.93 -21.38 5.13
C ARG A 144 8.42 -21.21 3.70
N ARG A 145 8.97 -22.07 2.79
CA ARG A 145 8.60 -22.15 1.36
C ARG A 145 8.06 -23.55 1.06
N ASP A 146 6.86 -23.83 1.51
CA ASP A 146 6.18 -25.12 1.38
C ASP A 146 5.16 -25.15 0.21
N GLY A 147 4.23 -26.11 0.25
CA GLY A 147 3.17 -26.25 -0.74
C GLY A 147 2.24 -25.04 -0.81
N TRP A 148 1.98 -24.38 0.31
CA TRP A 148 1.18 -23.16 0.39
C TRP A 148 1.86 -21.99 -0.31
N HIS A 149 3.15 -21.81 -0.10
CA HIS A 149 3.92 -20.78 -0.81
C HIS A 149 3.88 -20.97 -2.33
N ARG A 150 3.98 -22.26 -2.81
CA ARG A 150 3.84 -22.54 -4.25
C ARG A 150 2.44 -22.28 -4.78
N LEU A 151 1.41 -22.56 -3.98
CA LEU A 151 0.02 -22.25 -4.30
C LEU A 151 -0.17 -20.73 -4.46
N LEU A 152 0.35 -19.93 -3.52
CA LEU A 152 0.27 -18.47 -3.60
C LEU A 152 0.94 -17.92 -4.87
N HIS A 153 2.13 -18.42 -5.24
CA HIS A 153 2.77 -18.06 -6.51
C HIS A 153 1.92 -18.46 -7.74
N MET A 154 1.23 -19.59 -7.69
CA MET A 154 0.34 -20.00 -8.76
C MET A 154 -0.86 -19.06 -8.87
N LEU A 155 -1.50 -18.72 -7.76
CA LEU A 155 -2.65 -17.81 -7.72
C LEU A 155 -2.25 -16.41 -8.20
N GLU A 156 -1.15 -15.87 -7.71
CA GLU A 156 -0.59 -14.59 -8.18
C GLU A 156 -0.37 -14.59 -9.70
N ARG A 157 0.24 -15.65 -10.24
CA ARG A 157 0.44 -15.78 -11.69
C ARG A 157 -0.87 -15.86 -12.47
N MET A 158 -1.88 -16.53 -11.92
CA MET A 158 -3.20 -16.60 -12.54
C MET A 158 -3.87 -15.23 -12.54
N THR A 159 -3.74 -14.47 -11.46
CA THR A 159 -4.25 -13.10 -11.35
C THR A 159 -3.67 -12.21 -12.44
N PHE A 160 -2.35 -12.21 -12.60
CA PHE A 160 -1.68 -11.44 -13.67
C PHE A 160 -2.09 -11.90 -15.09
N ARG A 161 -2.32 -13.19 -15.31
CA ARG A 161 -2.77 -13.69 -16.60
C ARG A 161 -4.19 -13.28 -16.99
N VAL A 162 -5.06 -13.12 -15.99
CA VAL A 162 -6.43 -12.66 -16.20
C VAL A 162 -6.48 -11.16 -16.39
N ALA A 163 -5.63 -10.41 -15.73
CA ALA A 163 -5.60 -8.95 -15.77
C ALA A 163 -5.28 -8.42 -17.18
N ASP A 164 -6.00 -7.38 -17.60
CA ASP A 164 -5.75 -6.64 -18.85
C ASP A 164 -4.75 -5.52 -18.62
N ALA A 165 -4.71 -4.97 -17.41
CA ALA A 165 -3.71 -4.04 -16.91
C ALA A 165 -3.49 -4.28 -15.42
N ALA A 166 -2.35 -3.83 -14.90
CA ALA A 166 -2.06 -3.82 -13.47
C ALA A 166 -1.61 -2.44 -13.01
N ILE A 167 -2.02 -2.10 -11.81
CA ILE A 167 -1.53 -0.95 -11.06
C ILE A 167 -0.57 -1.49 -10.00
N ALA A 168 0.64 -0.95 -9.96
CA ALA A 168 1.69 -1.34 -9.03
C ALA A 168 2.02 -0.17 -8.08
N THR A 169 2.30 -0.46 -6.82
CA THR A 169 2.58 0.57 -5.82
C THR A 169 4.00 1.15 -5.96
N ASN A 170 4.92 0.40 -6.57
CA ASN A 170 6.31 0.81 -6.80
C ASN A 170 6.95 0.03 -7.96
N GLU A 171 8.23 0.34 -8.25
CA GLU A 171 9.00 -0.31 -9.31
C GLU A 171 9.20 -1.80 -9.05
N THR A 172 9.41 -2.22 -7.79
CA THR A 172 9.58 -3.62 -7.42
C THR A 172 8.32 -4.44 -7.71
N PHE A 173 7.14 -3.88 -7.43
CA PHE A 173 5.86 -4.53 -7.77
C PHE A 173 5.63 -4.61 -9.29
N ARG A 174 6.01 -3.56 -10.04
CA ARG A 174 6.02 -3.63 -11.51
C ARG A 174 6.95 -4.72 -12.03
N ASP A 175 8.16 -4.83 -11.47
CA ASP A 175 9.12 -5.86 -11.88
C ASP A 175 8.61 -7.28 -11.55
N ILE A 176 7.85 -7.45 -10.48
CA ILE A 176 7.15 -8.70 -10.16
C ILE A 176 6.07 -8.99 -11.21
N ALA A 177 5.24 -8.01 -11.55
CA ALA A 177 4.17 -8.16 -12.52
C ALA A 177 4.70 -8.51 -13.93
N THR A 178 5.76 -7.83 -14.37
CA THR A 178 6.37 -8.05 -15.69
C THR A 178 7.29 -9.28 -15.73
N GLY A 179 7.98 -9.58 -14.64
CA GLY A 179 8.89 -10.73 -14.53
C GLY A 179 8.10 -12.03 -14.29
N ARG A 180 7.91 -12.41 -13.03
CA ARG A 180 7.25 -13.68 -12.70
C ARG A 180 5.76 -13.72 -13.06
N GLY A 181 5.10 -12.54 -13.09
CA GLY A 181 3.71 -12.40 -13.52
C GLY A 181 3.53 -12.52 -15.02
N GLY A 182 4.56 -12.18 -15.81
CA GLY A 182 4.57 -12.28 -17.28
C GLY A 182 3.69 -11.25 -17.99
N MET A 183 3.35 -10.14 -17.34
CA MET A 183 2.61 -9.04 -17.96
C MET A 183 3.50 -8.22 -18.91
N ASP A 184 2.89 -7.66 -19.92
CA ASP A 184 3.54 -6.66 -20.78
C ASP A 184 3.82 -5.39 -19.96
N LYS A 185 5.02 -4.83 -20.10
CA LYS A 185 5.45 -3.63 -19.40
C LYS A 185 4.54 -2.43 -19.65
N ASP A 186 4.00 -2.31 -20.85
CA ASP A 186 3.12 -1.20 -21.24
C ASP A 186 1.70 -1.34 -20.65
N ARG A 187 1.43 -2.46 -19.96
CA ARG A 187 0.17 -2.73 -19.25
C ARG A 187 0.30 -2.65 -17.73
N VAL A 188 1.48 -2.26 -17.22
CA VAL A 188 1.73 -2.12 -15.77
C VAL A 188 2.05 -0.67 -15.43
N PHE A 189 1.14 -0.04 -14.70
CA PHE A 189 1.20 1.38 -14.33
C PHE A 189 1.64 1.51 -12.86
N ILE A 190 2.63 2.35 -12.60
CA ILE A 190 3.00 2.65 -11.21
C ILE A 190 2.13 3.81 -10.73
N VAL A 191 1.31 3.54 -9.71
CA VAL A 191 0.49 4.52 -9.01
C VAL A 191 0.80 4.40 -7.52
N ARG A 192 1.54 5.37 -6.99
CA ARG A 192 1.95 5.38 -5.59
C ARG A 192 0.83 5.86 -4.68
N SER A 193 0.79 5.32 -3.47
CA SER A 193 -0.02 5.92 -2.41
C SER A 193 0.57 7.28 -2.06
N VAL A 194 -0.22 8.34 -2.14
CA VAL A 194 0.22 9.70 -1.81
C VAL A 194 -0.67 10.23 -0.70
N PRO A 195 -0.11 10.70 0.43
CA PRO A 195 -0.91 11.34 1.46
C PRO A 195 -1.65 12.56 0.90
N ASP A 196 -2.95 12.65 1.19
CA ASP A 196 -3.73 13.86 0.85
C ASP A 196 -3.26 15.03 1.72
N THR A 197 -2.45 15.91 1.16
CA THR A 197 -1.86 17.04 1.88
C THR A 197 -2.89 18.09 2.33
N SER A 198 -4.11 18.08 1.79
CA SER A 198 -5.18 18.95 2.27
C SER A 198 -5.70 18.51 3.65
N ARG A 199 -5.68 17.21 3.91
CA ARG A 199 -6.11 16.58 5.16
C ARG A 199 -4.93 16.18 6.05
N PHE A 200 -3.82 15.77 5.44
CA PHE A 200 -2.63 15.28 6.12
C PHE A 200 -1.58 16.39 6.25
N ARG A 201 -1.70 17.19 7.30
CA ARG A 201 -0.90 18.38 7.57
C ARG A 201 -0.52 18.47 9.04
N ARG A 202 0.55 19.19 9.35
CA ARG A 202 0.88 19.53 10.73
C ARG A 202 -0.24 20.34 11.36
N VAL A 203 -0.56 19.99 12.58
CA VAL A 203 -1.47 20.72 13.49
C VAL A 203 -0.73 21.10 14.77
N ALA A 204 -1.39 21.78 15.69
CA ALA A 204 -0.81 22.08 16.98
C ALA A 204 -0.39 20.78 17.69
N PRO A 205 0.89 20.68 18.17
CA PRO A 205 1.34 19.52 18.91
C PRO A 205 0.65 19.45 20.28
N ASP A 206 0.59 18.27 20.86
CA ASP A 206 0.12 18.03 22.22
C ASP A 206 1.30 17.66 23.14
N PRO A 207 1.90 18.64 23.84
CA PRO A 207 3.03 18.39 24.72
C PRO A 207 2.76 17.42 25.88
N SER A 208 1.50 17.22 26.25
CA SER A 208 1.11 16.29 27.33
C SER A 208 1.50 14.85 27.00
N LEU A 209 1.58 14.48 25.70
CA LEU A 209 2.00 13.16 25.23
C LEU A 209 3.46 12.84 25.57
N LYS A 210 4.28 13.84 25.89
CA LYS A 210 5.65 13.65 26.35
C LYS A 210 5.75 13.16 27.81
N ASN A 211 4.64 13.17 28.54
CA ASN A 211 4.57 12.72 29.94
C ASN A 211 5.69 13.30 30.82
N GLY A 212 5.95 14.60 30.64
CA GLY A 212 6.99 15.33 31.37
C GLY A 212 8.42 15.09 30.89
N ARG A 213 8.64 14.26 29.86
CA ARG A 213 9.92 13.98 29.24
C ARG A 213 10.27 15.02 28.17
N LYS A 214 11.55 15.14 27.85
CA LYS A 214 12.05 16.09 26.85
C LYS A 214 11.66 15.71 25.43
N HIS A 215 11.75 14.42 25.10
CA HIS A 215 11.61 13.90 23.76
C HIS A 215 10.45 12.92 23.64
N LEU A 216 9.78 12.91 22.46
CA LEU A 216 8.77 11.95 22.09
C LEU A 216 9.17 11.23 20.80
N VAL A 217 9.31 9.91 20.87
CA VAL A 217 9.45 9.06 19.69
C VAL A 217 8.13 8.35 19.41
N GLY A 218 7.76 8.20 18.15
CA GLY A 218 6.43 7.71 17.82
C GLY A 218 6.35 6.71 16.68
N PHE A 219 5.47 5.71 16.86
CA PHE A 219 5.04 4.77 15.83
C PHE A 219 3.55 4.99 15.52
N VAL A 220 3.19 4.90 14.25
CA VAL A 220 1.79 4.90 13.79
C VAL A 220 1.59 3.75 12.82
N GLY A 221 0.61 2.89 13.09
CA GLY A 221 0.30 1.79 12.17
C GLY A 221 -0.50 0.64 12.78
N ILE A 222 -0.69 -0.38 11.96
CA ILE A 222 -1.18 -1.68 12.40
C ILE A 222 -0.03 -2.40 13.11
N MET A 223 -0.36 -3.21 14.11
CA MET A 223 0.60 -3.98 14.91
C MET A 223 0.42 -5.46 14.62
N GLY A 224 0.95 -5.93 13.51
CA GLY A 224 1.09 -7.35 13.18
C GLY A 224 2.53 -7.83 13.45
N ALA A 225 2.75 -9.14 13.42
CA ALA A 225 4.06 -9.73 13.68
C ALA A 225 5.15 -9.29 12.67
N GLN A 226 4.75 -8.89 11.46
CA GLN A 226 5.66 -8.41 10.42
C GLN A 226 6.07 -6.94 10.58
N ASP A 227 5.37 -6.17 11.45
CA ASP A 227 5.58 -4.73 11.60
C ASP A 227 6.68 -4.37 12.63
N GLY A 228 7.21 -5.37 13.36
CA GLY A 228 8.39 -5.23 14.22
C GLY A 228 8.26 -4.27 15.39
N VAL A 229 7.03 -4.00 15.87
CA VAL A 229 6.82 -3.07 17.00
C VAL A 229 7.43 -3.59 18.29
N ASP A 230 7.62 -4.91 18.43
CA ASP A 230 8.39 -5.56 19.49
C ASP A 230 9.86 -5.12 19.47
N LEU A 231 10.48 -4.95 18.30
CA LEU A 231 11.84 -4.42 18.18
C LEU A 231 11.93 -2.95 18.62
N PHE A 232 10.85 -2.18 18.44
CA PHE A 232 10.78 -0.82 18.98
C PHE A 232 10.66 -0.83 20.51
N VAL A 233 9.86 -1.69 21.09
CA VAL A 233 9.78 -1.86 22.56
C VAL A 233 11.14 -2.28 23.12
N GLU A 234 11.83 -3.22 22.48
CA GLU A 234 13.19 -3.63 22.88
C GLU A 234 14.23 -2.50 22.68
N ALA A 235 14.08 -1.66 21.66
CA ALA A 235 14.93 -0.48 21.49
C ALA A 235 14.73 0.54 22.63
N MET A 236 13.50 0.72 23.10
CA MET A 236 13.20 1.53 24.28
C MET A 236 13.80 0.92 25.55
N ASN A 237 13.77 -0.41 25.68
CA ASN A 237 14.46 -1.11 26.78
C ASN A 237 15.97 -0.83 26.79
N VAL A 238 16.62 -0.86 25.63
CA VAL A 238 18.03 -0.48 25.49
C VAL A 238 18.27 0.99 25.88
N ILE A 239 17.41 1.91 25.45
CA ILE A 239 17.53 3.35 25.77
C ILE A 239 17.47 3.57 27.27
N VAL A 240 16.50 2.97 27.94
CA VAL A 240 16.24 3.20 29.37
C VAL A 240 17.23 2.45 30.24
N HIS A 241 17.40 1.15 30.05
CA HIS A 241 18.14 0.30 30.97
C HIS A 241 19.63 0.16 30.64
N ASP A 242 20.00 0.05 29.35
CA ASP A 242 21.40 -0.11 28.96
C ASP A 242 22.12 1.25 28.87
N LEU A 243 21.42 2.26 28.31
CA LEU A 243 22.00 3.58 28.05
C LEU A 243 21.63 4.64 29.11
N GLY A 244 20.79 4.28 30.09
CA GLY A 244 20.42 5.10 31.23
C GLY A 244 19.65 6.38 30.88
N ARG A 245 18.97 6.44 29.73
CA ARG A 245 18.22 7.64 29.29
C ARG A 245 16.79 7.60 29.83
N ASN A 246 16.38 8.61 30.53
CA ASN A 246 15.05 8.76 31.13
C ASN A 246 14.26 9.97 30.60
N ASP A 247 14.80 10.65 29.61
CA ASP A 247 14.23 11.85 29.00
C ASP A 247 13.46 11.57 27.69
N VAL A 248 13.27 10.31 27.32
CA VAL A 248 12.59 9.87 26.10
C VAL A 248 11.28 9.18 26.44
N GLN A 249 10.16 9.63 25.86
CA GLN A 249 8.85 8.99 25.87
C GLN A 249 8.62 8.31 24.54
N ALA A 250 7.97 7.16 24.52
CA ALA A 250 7.48 6.50 23.33
C ALA A 250 5.95 6.53 23.25
N LEU A 251 5.40 6.83 22.08
CA LEU A 251 3.97 6.77 21.79
C LEU A 251 3.71 5.80 20.64
N ILE A 252 2.91 4.77 20.92
CA ILE A 252 2.52 3.75 19.93
C ILE A 252 1.04 3.92 19.61
N VAL A 253 0.77 4.40 18.38
CA VAL A 253 -0.58 4.72 17.89
C VAL A 253 -1.04 3.64 16.91
N GLY A 254 -2.20 3.04 17.18
CA GLY A 254 -2.82 2.05 16.31
C GLY A 254 -3.33 0.84 17.06
N THR A 255 -3.73 -0.18 16.29
CA THR A 255 -4.24 -1.45 16.80
C THR A 255 -3.64 -2.61 16.00
N GLY A 256 -3.85 -3.83 16.43
CA GLY A 256 -3.42 -5.02 15.70
C GLY A 256 -3.42 -6.25 16.59
N THR A 257 -3.17 -7.39 15.97
CA THR A 257 -3.16 -8.69 16.66
C THR A 257 -2.09 -8.80 17.74
N GLU A 258 -0.98 -8.07 17.58
CA GLU A 258 0.15 -8.09 18.52
C GLU A 258 0.01 -7.09 19.69
N LEU A 259 -0.99 -6.18 19.68
CA LEU A 259 -1.14 -5.17 20.73
C LEU A 259 -1.14 -5.74 22.18
N PRO A 260 -1.86 -6.84 22.49
CA PRO A 260 -1.83 -7.42 23.83
C PRO A 260 -0.43 -7.92 24.24
N GLN A 261 0.30 -8.55 23.32
CA GLN A 261 1.65 -9.06 23.55
C GLN A 261 2.66 -7.91 23.71
N LEU A 262 2.52 -6.84 22.93
CA LEU A 262 3.38 -5.65 23.03
C LEU A 262 3.22 -4.93 24.36
N LYS A 263 1.99 -4.81 24.87
CA LYS A 263 1.73 -4.25 26.21
C LYS A 263 2.37 -5.13 27.30
N LYS A 264 2.20 -6.45 27.19
CA LYS A 264 2.82 -7.40 28.11
C LYS A 264 4.35 -7.29 28.07
N LEU A 265 4.96 -7.21 26.89
CA LEU A 265 6.39 -7.03 26.71
C LEU A 265 6.88 -5.72 27.37
N ALA A 266 6.17 -4.61 27.18
CA ALA A 266 6.51 -3.34 27.82
C ALA A 266 6.50 -3.46 29.37
N THR A 267 5.49 -4.11 29.94
CA THR A 267 5.41 -4.36 31.39
C THR A 267 6.55 -5.27 31.88
N GLU A 268 6.85 -6.36 31.15
CA GLU A 268 7.95 -7.28 31.47
C GLU A 268 9.33 -6.60 31.44
N ARG A 269 9.47 -5.54 30.63
CA ARG A 269 10.68 -4.71 30.56
C ARG A 269 10.65 -3.52 31.52
N GLY A 270 9.60 -3.34 32.32
CA GLY A 270 9.47 -2.20 33.24
C GLY A 270 9.38 -0.86 32.51
N LEU A 271 8.69 -0.80 31.38
CA LEU A 271 8.58 0.38 30.53
C LEU A 271 7.17 1.03 30.55
N ASP A 272 6.31 0.66 31.49
CA ASP A 272 4.93 1.18 31.57
C ASP A 272 4.85 2.70 31.69
N ASP A 273 5.82 3.32 32.36
CA ASP A 273 5.92 4.79 32.48
C ASP A 273 6.54 5.47 31.26
N VAL A 274 7.16 4.68 30.35
CA VAL A 274 7.97 5.19 29.21
C VAL A 274 7.26 4.98 27.89
N ILE A 275 6.40 3.96 27.77
CA ILE A 275 5.68 3.63 26.56
C ILE A 275 4.18 3.80 26.77
N SER A 276 3.56 4.61 25.93
CA SER A 276 2.11 4.81 25.90
C SER A 276 1.50 4.18 24.64
N PHE A 277 0.39 3.44 24.81
CA PHE A 277 -0.39 2.85 23.74
C PHE A 277 -1.75 3.55 23.65
N THR A 278 -2.03 4.24 22.55
CA THR A 278 -3.28 5.01 22.42
C THR A 278 -4.46 4.19 21.89
N GLY A 279 -4.19 3.06 21.23
CA GLY A 279 -5.18 2.43 20.37
C GLY A 279 -5.34 3.19 19.04
N PHE A 280 -6.43 2.91 18.32
CA PHE A 280 -6.73 3.55 17.04
C PHE A 280 -7.05 5.05 17.22
N LEU A 281 -6.33 5.89 16.50
CA LEU A 281 -6.62 7.32 16.37
C LEU A 281 -6.88 7.67 14.91
N SER A 282 -7.68 8.70 14.67
CA SER A 282 -7.96 9.25 13.35
C SER A 282 -8.17 10.76 13.41
N GLY A 283 -8.20 11.42 12.25
CA GLY A 283 -8.46 12.84 12.15
C GLY A 283 -7.45 13.68 12.93
N GLU A 284 -7.94 14.69 13.63
CA GLU A 284 -7.10 15.69 14.30
C GLU A 284 -6.29 15.11 15.46
N ALA A 285 -6.84 14.13 16.20
CA ALA A 285 -6.12 13.46 17.28
C ALA A 285 -4.88 12.69 16.78
N LEU A 286 -4.99 12.03 15.63
CA LEU A 286 -3.84 11.38 14.98
C LEU A 286 -2.81 12.41 14.55
N LEU A 287 -3.24 13.49 13.90
CA LEU A 287 -2.35 14.54 13.41
C LEU A 287 -1.66 15.27 14.57
N ALA A 288 -2.34 15.54 15.69
CA ALA A 288 -1.76 16.14 16.87
C ALA A 288 -0.68 15.23 17.47
N SER A 289 -0.96 13.93 17.59
CA SER A 289 0.02 12.94 18.05
C SER A 289 1.26 12.94 17.16
N MET A 290 1.09 12.82 15.84
CA MET A 290 2.22 12.82 14.90
C MET A 290 2.96 14.16 14.89
N SER A 291 2.25 15.29 14.99
CA SER A 291 2.87 16.63 15.05
C SER A 291 3.72 16.84 16.31
N THR A 292 3.52 16.00 17.33
CA THR A 292 4.28 16.04 18.58
C THR A 292 5.56 15.20 18.53
N PHE A 293 5.68 14.27 17.57
CA PHE A 293 6.87 13.42 17.46
C PHE A 293 8.12 14.24 17.16
N ASP A 294 9.15 14.07 17.98
CA ASP A 294 10.50 14.55 17.68
C ASP A 294 11.18 13.63 16.66
N VAL A 295 10.90 12.31 16.72
CA VAL A 295 11.39 11.29 15.78
C VAL A 295 10.31 10.24 15.54
N GLY A 296 10.02 9.95 14.30
CA GLY A 296 9.17 8.82 13.87
C GLY A 296 9.96 7.51 13.86
N ILE A 297 9.28 6.39 14.12
CA ILE A 297 9.91 5.08 14.14
C ILE A 297 9.20 4.16 13.16
N ILE A 298 9.98 3.49 12.30
CA ILE A 298 9.54 2.45 11.36
C ILE A 298 10.36 1.19 11.66
N PRO A 299 9.88 0.36 12.60
CA PRO A 299 10.67 -0.77 13.11
C PRO A 299 10.48 -2.06 12.29
N ASP A 300 9.88 -1.95 11.11
CA ASP A 300 9.60 -3.08 10.22
C ASP A 300 10.92 -3.80 9.88
N PRO A 301 11.10 -5.09 10.28
CA PRO A 301 12.37 -5.78 10.15
C PRO A 301 12.69 -6.10 8.70
N LYS A 302 13.99 -6.13 8.37
CA LYS A 302 14.46 -6.55 7.07
C LYS A 302 14.14 -8.03 6.83
N ASN A 303 13.30 -8.27 5.83
CA ASN A 303 12.93 -9.60 5.35
C ASN A 303 12.50 -9.52 3.88
N VAL A 304 12.18 -10.65 3.28
CA VAL A 304 11.83 -10.76 1.85
C VAL A 304 10.60 -9.98 1.43
N TYR A 305 9.70 -9.67 2.36
CA TYR A 305 8.49 -8.89 2.16
C TYR A 305 8.75 -7.39 2.38
N ASN A 306 9.23 -7.01 3.56
CA ASN A 306 9.44 -5.62 3.95
C ASN A 306 10.45 -4.90 3.06
N ASP A 307 11.44 -5.61 2.49
CA ASP A 307 12.41 -5.05 1.53
C ASP A 307 11.77 -4.55 0.22
N LYS A 308 10.54 -5.00 -0.09
CA LYS A 308 9.88 -4.76 -1.37
C LYS A 308 8.68 -3.82 -1.30
N ILE A 309 8.11 -3.62 -0.13
CA ILE A 309 6.89 -2.83 0.03
C ILE A 309 7.17 -1.34 0.25
N SER A 310 6.27 -0.52 -0.30
CA SER A 310 6.23 0.92 -0.02
C SER A 310 5.41 1.17 1.23
N MET A 311 6.08 1.57 2.30
CA MET A 311 5.42 1.82 3.59
C MET A 311 4.79 3.21 3.62
N ASN A 312 3.50 3.30 3.87
CA ASN A 312 2.77 4.56 4.00
C ASN A 312 3.37 5.45 5.09
N LYS A 313 3.88 4.87 6.19
CA LYS A 313 4.55 5.58 7.29
C LYS A 313 5.70 6.46 6.81
N VAL A 314 6.51 5.96 5.84
CA VAL A 314 7.60 6.73 5.23
C VAL A 314 7.07 8.00 4.57
N LEU A 315 6.02 7.85 3.76
CA LEU A 315 5.40 8.96 3.02
C LEU A 315 4.74 9.97 3.96
N GLU A 316 4.09 9.48 5.00
CA GLU A 316 3.41 10.29 6.01
C GLU A 316 4.41 11.10 6.84
N TYR A 317 5.50 10.48 7.34
CA TYR A 317 6.53 11.20 8.07
C TYR A 317 7.24 12.25 7.21
N MET A 318 7.59 11.92 5.97
CA MET A 318 8.18 12.90 5.05
C MET A 318 7.22 14.07 4.80
N THR A 319 5.94 13.81 4.54
CA THR A 319 4.93 14.85 4.29
C THR A 319 4.75 15.78 5.49
N LEU A 320 4.79 15.24 6.70
CA LEU A 320 4.70 16.03 7.93
C LEU A 320 6.05 16.65 8.37
N GLY A 321 7.15 16.39 7.66
CA GLY A 321 8.47 16.83 8.08
C GLY A 321 8.88 16.27 9.43
N ILE A 322 8.55 15.01 9.71
CA ILE A 322 8.99 14.26 10.88
C ILE A 322 10.24 13.49 10.48
N PRO A 323 11.42 13.77 11.06
CA PRO A 323 12.59 12.93 10.84
C PRO A 323 12.36 11.57 11.45
N PHE A 324 12.87 10.50 10.85
CA PHE A 324 12.55 9.17 11.33
C PHE A 324 13.71 8.18 11.21
N VAL A 325 13.59 7.11 11.97
CA VAL A 325 14.51 5.97 11.94
C VAL A 325 13.78 4.74 11.41
N GLN A 326 14.42 4.01 10.52
CA GLN A 326 13.94 2.73 10.02
C GLN A 326 15.08 1.73 9.88
N PHE A 327 14.75 0.44 9.78
CA PHE A 327 15.76 -0.52 9.34
C PHE A 327 16.15 -0.29 7.88
N ASP A 328 17.33 -0.79 7.48
CA ASP A 328 17.86 -0.59 6.12
C ASP A 328 17.15 -1.49 5.10
N LEU A 329 15.94 -1.10 4.75
CA LEU A 329 15.09 -1.76 3.76
C LEU A 329 15.34 -1.16 2.38
N VAL A 330 15.31 -1.99 1.34
CA VAL A 330 15.61 -1.57 -0.04
C VAL A 330 14.63 -0.50 -0.53
N GLU A 331 13.33 -0.75 -0.47
CA GLU A 331 12.33 0.25 -0.88
C GLU A 331 12.26 1.44 0.09
N GLY A 332 12.36 1.18 1.38
CA GLY A 332 12.41 2.24 2.39
C GLY A 332 13.55 3.22 2.14
N ARG A 333 14.75 2.73 1.79
CA ARG A 333 15.90 3.57 1.43
C ARG A 333 15.69 4.32 0.11
N LYS A 334 15.12 3.70 -0.91
CA LYS A 334 14.77 4.38 -2.16
C LYS A 334 13.78 5.53 -1.94
N MET A 335 12.79 5.30 -1.08
CA MET A 335 11.77 6.29 -0.77
C MET A 335 12.29 7.44 0.09
N ALA A 336 12.98 7.14 1.18
CA ALA A 336 13.39 8.13 2.17
C ALA A 336 14.74 8.80 1.88
N ALA A 337 15.71 8.08 1.33
CA ALA A 337 17.09 8.57 1.09
C ALA A 337 17.65 9.30 2.32
N GLY A 338 17.94 10.62 2.25
CA GLY A 338 18.44 11.43 3.36
C GLY A 338 17.38 11.84 4.40
N ALA A 339 16.11 11.53 4.18
CA ALA A 339 15.02 11.86 5.10
C ALA A 339 14.93 10.94 6.32
N ALA A 340 15.79 9.92 6.42
CA ALA A 340 15.80 8.95 7.51
C ALA A 340 17.21 8.54 7.92
N LEU A 341 17.36 8.10 9.16
CA LEU A 341 18.52 7.30 9.58
C LEU A 341 18.17 5.82 9.52
N TYR A 342 19.19 5.00 9.21
CA TYR A 342 19.02 3.58 8.97
C TYR A 342 19.73 2.75 10.05
N ALA A 343 18.93 1.91 10.72
CA ALA A 343 19.43 0.94 11.68
C ALA A 343 19.80 -0.38 10.97
N ALA A 344 20.85 -1.04 11.40
CA ALA A 344 21.39 -2.24 10.78
C ALA A 344 20.87 -3.52 11.46
N GLY A 345 20.71 -4.60 10.67
CA GLY A 345 20.63 -5.97 11.16
C GLY A 345 19.40 -6.32 12.00
N ASN A 346 18.27 -5.63 11.85
CA ASN A 346 17.08 -5.80 12.71
C ASN A 346 17.40 -5.72 14.21
N SER A 347 18.43 -4.94 14.56
CA SER A 347 18.94 -4.85 15.92
C SER A 347 18.22 -3.74 16.71
N PRO A 348 17.53 -4.05 17.83
CA PRO A 348 16.97 -3.04 18.73
C PRO A 348 18.01 -2.03 19.20
N ARG A 349 19.24 -2.47 19.47
CA ARG A 349 20.34 -1.59 19.87
C ARG A 349 20.72 -0.60 18.77
N SER A 350 20.84 -1.09 17.52
CA SER A 350 21.10 -0.20 16.39
C SER A 350 19.95 0.78 16.15
N LEU A 351 18.70 0.35 16.34
CA LEU A 351 17.52 1.22 16.28
C LEU A 351 17.61 2.31 17.37
N ALA A 352 17.89 1.93 18.62
CA ALA A 352 18.05 2.84 19.75
C ALA A 352 19.15 3.88 19.50
N GLU A 353 20.33 3.45 19.04
CA GLU A 353 21.47 4.34 18.76
C GLU A 353 21.13 5.37 17.67
N ARG A 354 20.41 4.99 16.61
CA ARG A 354 19.95 5.92 15.57
C ARG A 354 18.89 6.89 16.08
N MET A 355 17.97 6.42 16.95
CA MET A 355 17.00 7.28 17.62
C MET A 355 17.71 8.36 18.43
N LEU A 356 18.66 7.98 19.27
CA LEU A 356 19.43 8.93 20.09
C LEU A 356 20.27 9.87 19.24
N THR A 357 20.84 9.41 18.11
CA THR A 357 21.55 10.28 17.17
C THR A 357 20.69 11.44 16.71
N LEU A 358 19.41 11.19 16.33
CA LEU A 358 18.48 12.26 15.95
C LEU A 358 18.01 13.10 17.14
N LEU A 359 17.83 12.50 18.33
CA LEU A 359 17.35 13.23 19.50
C LEU A 359 18.40 14.17 20.07
N ASP A 360 19.68 13.78 20.01
CA ASP A 360 20.79 14.52 20.61
C ASP A 360 21.38 15.57 19.65
N ASP A 361 21.11 15.49 18.35
CA ASP A 361 21.56 16.44 17.34
C ASP A 361 20.36 17.18 16.70
N PRO A 362 20.02 18.40 17.21
CA PRO A 362 18.91 19.19 16.66
C PRO A 362 19.12 19.62 15.21
N ASP A 363 20.36 19.90 14.78
CA ASP A 363 20.66 20.35 13.42
C ASP A 363 20.49 19.20 12.43
N LEU A 364 20.98 17.99 12.77
CA LEU A 364 20.74 16.79 11.99
C LEU A 364 19.24 16.47 11.92
N ARG A 365 18.53 16.57 13.03
CA ARG A 365 17.08 16.36 13.09
C ARG A 365 16.33 17.31 12.16
N GLN A 366 16.70 18.59 12.18
CA GLN A 366 16.08 19.61 11.33
C GLN A 366 16.42 19.38 9.84
N SER A 367 17.67 19.10 9.51
CA SER A 367 18.09 18.85 8.12
C SER A 367 17.43 17.59 7.55
N THR A 368 17.35 16.52 8.33
CA THR A 368 16.64 15.26 7.95
C THR A 368 15.15 15.52 7.71
N ALA A 369 14.49 16.31 8.56
CA ALA A 369 13.10 16.71 8.38
C ALA A 369 12.89 17.54 7.10
N ALA A 370 13.77 18.52 6.85
CA ALA A 370 13.71 19.37 5.65
C ALA A 370 13.91 18.56 4.37
N GLU A 371 14.84 17.60 4.36
CA GLU A 371 15.03 16.66 3.23
C GLU A 371 13.76 15.84 3.00
N GLY A 372 13.09 15.37 4.07
CA GLY A 372 11.83 14.66 3.98
C GLY A 372 10.73 15.47 3.27
N VAL A 373 10.54 16.72 3.68
CA VAL A 373 9.54 17.62 3.06
C VAL A 373 9.87 17.89 1.59
N ALA A 374 11.14 18.21 1.28
CA ALA A 374 11.56 18.46 -0.09
C ALA A 374 11.35 17.24 -0.99
N ARG A 375 11.67 16.06 -0.47
CA ARG A 375 11.52 14.80 -1.17
C ARG A 375 10.04 14.44 -1.36
N ALA A 376 9.20 14.60 -0.34
CA ALA A 376 7.76 14.43 -0.46
C ALA A 376 7.17 15.34 -1.56
N ALA A 377 7.51 16.61 -1.56
CA ALA A 377 7.04 17.57 -2.56
C ALA A 377 7.46 17.22 -3.99
N SER A 378 8.61 16.57 -4.17
CA SER A 378 9.11 16.16 -5.49
C SER A 378 8.56 14.82 -5.99
N LEU A 379 8.40 13.84 -5.08
CA LEU A 379 8.04 12.46 -5.42
C LEU A 379 6.55 12.16 -5.28
N LEU A 380 5.86 12.83 -4.33
CA LEU A 380 4.49 12.51 -3.95
C LEU A 380 3.52 13.53 -4.55
N ARG A 381 3.39 13.52 -5.87
CA ARG A 381 2.48 14.41 -6.61
C ARG A 381 1.28 13.61 -7.07
N TRP A 382 0.17 13.73 -6.33
CA TRP A 382 -1.05 13.02 -6.68
C TRP A 382 -1.52 13.30 -8.11
N ASP A 383 -1.35 14.53 -8.60
CA ASP A 383 -1.71 14.86 -9.99
C ASP A 383 -1.00 14.00 -11.04
N GLU A 384 0.25 13.61 -10.79
CA GLU A 384 1.00 12.73 -11.69
C GLU A 384 0.57 11.26 -11.52
N GLU A 385 0.34 10.82 -10.29
CA GLU A 385 -0.16 9.46 -10.03
C GLU A 385 -1.58 9.29 -10.60
N ARG A 386 -2.44 10.30 -10.45
CA ARG A 386 -3.77 10.34 -11.06
C ARG A 386 -3.72 10.17 -12.58
N LYS A 387 -2.81 10.84 -13.28
CA LYS A 387 -2.64 10.66 -14.73
C LYS A 387 -2.31 9.23 -15.11
N ARG A 388 -1.44 8.59 -14.33
CA ARG A 388 -1.06 7.18 -14.54
C ARG A 388 -2.22 6.23 -14.25
N LEU A 389 -2.99 6.51 -13.20
CA LEU A 389 -4.22 5.77 -12.91
C LEU A 389 -5.18 5.85 -14.09
N LEU A 390 -5.49 7.05 -14.57
CA LEU A 390 -6.41 7.25 -15.69
C LEU A 390 -5.90 6.59 -16.98
N ALA A 391 -4.59 6.63 -17.24
CA ALA A 391 -3.99 5.97 -18.40
C ALA A 391 -4.20 4.44 -18.39
N ALA A 392 -4.24 3.80 -17.21
CA ALA A 392 -4.57 2.38 -17.12
C ALA A 392 -6.01 2.09 -17.59
N TYR A 393 -6.95 2.95 -17.24
CA TYR A 393 -8.34 2.84 -17.68
C TYR A 393 -8.55 3.22 -19.13
N ASP A 394 -7.87 4.24 -19.61
CA ASP A 394 -7.90 4.62 -21.03
C ASP A 394 -7.40 3.46 -21.90
N LEU A 395 -6.37 2.72 -21.46
CA LEU A 395 -5.85 1.56 -22.16
C LEU A 395 -6.89 0.42 -22.25
N VAL A 396 -7.53 0.06 -21.13
CA VAL A 396 -8.41 -1.11 -21.08
C VAL A 396 -9.82 -0.85 -21.61
N LEU A 397 -10.26 0.41 -21.62
CA LEU A 397 -11.58 0.85 -22.10
C LEU A 397 -11.53 1.46 -23.50
N ALA A 398 -10.33 1.58 -24.10
CA ALA A 398 -10.21 1.97 -25.50
C ALA A 398 -10.98 0.97 -26.40
N PRO A 399 -11.72 1.45 -27.41
CA PRO A 399 -12.29 0.54 -28.38
C PRO A 399 -11.16 -0.25 -29.04
N PRO A 400 -11.39 -1.56 -29.36
CA PRO A 400 -10.36 -2.36 -30.01
C PRO A 400 -9.92 -1.65 -31.29
N ALA A 401 -8.59 -1.51 -31.46
CA ALA A 401 -8.01 -0.88 -32.66
C ALA A 401 -8.62 -1.59 -33.91
N THR A 402 -9.35 -0.81 -34.70
CA THR A 402 -9.85 -1.30 -35.97
C THR A 402 -8.64 -1.69 -36.83
N SER A 403 -8.66 -2.87 -37.42
CA SER A 403 -7.56 -3.49 -38.17
C SER A 403 -7.06 -2.70 -39.40
N ILE A 404 -7.49 -1.45 -39.54
CA ILE A 404 -7.17 -0.53 -40.66
C ILE A 404 -5.85 0.23 -40.40
N ASP A 405 -5.36 0.31 -39.16
CA ASP A 405 -4.16 1.09 -38.81
C ASP A 405 -2.87 0.27 -38.65
N ARG A 406 -2.80 -0.93 -39.18
CA ARG A 406 -1.50 -1.61 -39.32
C ARG A 406 -0.77 -0.99 -40.52
N PRO A 407 0.37 -0.29 -40.34
CA PRO A 407 1.18 0.12 -41.49
C PRO A 407 1.56 -1.14 -42.27
N VAL A 408 1.17 -1.20 -43.53
CA VAL A 408 1.59 -2.25 -44.45
C VAL A 408 3.12 -2.20 -44.52
N ALA A 409 3.77 -3.22 -43.96
CA ALA A 409 5.21 -3.38 -44.10
C ALA A 409 5.54 -3.40 -45.61
N ALA A 410 6.19 -2.34 -46.10
CA ALA A 410 6.64 -2.27 -47.45
C ALA A 410 7.63 -3.43 -47.71
N SER A 411 7.20 -4.41 -48.49
CA SER A 411 8.05 -5.48 -48.97
C SER A 411 9.05 -4.89 -49.92
N ALA A 412 10.26 -4.62 -49.43
CA ALA A 412 11.41 -4.32 -50.27
C ALA A 412 11.73 -5.61 -51.08
N ARG A 413 11.27 -5.69 -52.30
CA ARG A 413 11.80 -6.61 -53.27
C ARG A 413 13.19 -6.14 -53.67
N SER A 414 14.23 -6.85 -53.24
CA SER A 414 15.58 -6.69 -53.75
C SER A 414 15.61 -7.27 -55.17
N GLU A 415 15.72 -6.43 -56.18
CA GLU A 415 16.15 -6.80 -57.51
C GLU A 415 17.66 -7.13 -57.44
N ALA A 416 17.99 -8.44 -57.50
CA ALA A 416 19.31 -8.92 -57.72
C ALA A 416 19.64 -8.80 -59.21
N GLY A 417 20.31 -7.74 -59.63
CA GLY A 417 20.94 -7.62 -60.95
C GLY A 417 22.10 -8.55 -61.07
N LEU A 418 22.01 -9.50 -61.98
CA LEU A 418 23.15 -10.26 -62.49
C LEU A 418 24.07 -9.32 -63.29
N ASP A 419 25.31 -9.18 -62.91
CA ASP A 419 26.37 -8.74 -63.83
C ASP A 419 27.53 -9.74 -63.78
N ARG A 420 27.78 -10.35 -64.93
CA ARG A 420 28.90 -11.24 -65.20
C ARG A 420 30.09 -10.38 -65.59
N ALA A 421 31.23 -10.58 -64.95
CA ALA A 421 32.53 -10.10 -65.42
C ALA A 421 33.36 -11.25 -66.02
N PRO A 422 34.11 -11.05 -67.15
CA PRO A 422 34.90 -12.07 -67.75
C PRO A 422 36.28 -12.19 -67.11
N ALA A 423 36.84 -13.43 -67.34
CA ALA A 423 38.21 -13.81 -66.96
C ALA A 423 39.29 -13.05 -67.73
N VAL A 424 40.37 -12.70 -67.06
CA VAL A 424 41.77 -12.95 -67.44
C VAL A 424 42.60 -13.19 -66.17
#